data_a9cef6d15d056e34a4b0faed52caa2a8
#
_entry.id   a9cef6d15d056e34a4b0faed52caa2a8
#
_cell.length_a   1.000
_cell.length_b   1.000
_cell.length_c   1.000
_cell.angle_alpha   90.00
_cell.angle_beta   90.00
_cell.angle_gamma   90.00
#
_symmetry.space_group_name_H-M   'P 1'
#
loop_
_entity.id
_entity.type
_entity.pdbx_description
1 polymer ?
#
loop_
_entity_poly.entity_id
_entity_poly.type
_entity_poly.pdbx_seq_one_letter_code
_entity_poly.pdbx_strand_id
1 'polypeptide(L)'
;MGASEDRLRDLLVRGLAGDAPAYHACLKELSAHLRAFLRRRLARLPDEVEDLVQETLLAVHNQRHTYDAGQPLTAWVHAIARYKLVDLLRRRAGRDALNDPLDDELDVLAASETEAADARRDLTRLFERLPERQRLPIVHVKLEGLSVAEAARITGMSVSAIKVGVHRGLKALAALMRDER
;
A
#
# COMPACT_ATOMS: atom_id res chain seq x y z
N MET A 1 -19.42 3.03 7.12
CA MET A 1 -17.97 2.72 7.11
C MET A 1 -17.23 3.27 8.33
N GLY A 2 -17.72 4.33 9.00
CA GLY A 2 -17.04 4.95 10.15
C GLY A 2 -16.89 4.07 11.40
N ALA A 3 -17.95 3.41 11.86
CA ALA A 3 -17.95 2.72 13.16
C ALA A 3 -16.92 1.56 13.30
N SER A 4 -16.65 0.82 12.23
CA SER A 4 -15.62 -0.24 12.24
C SER A 4 -14.22 0.33 12.24
N GLU A 5 -13.98 1.43 11.52
CA GLU A 5 -12.71 2.14 11.48
C GLU A 5 -12.37 2.77 12.82
N ASP A 6 -13.34 3.47 13.44
CA ASP A 6 -13.17 4.11 14.73
C ASP A 6 -12.87 3.08 15.84
N ARG A 7 -13.54 1.95 15.80
CA ARG A 7 -13.29 0.83 16.72
C ARG A 7 -11.88 0.25 16.55
N LEU A 8 -11.46 -0.03 15.32
CA LEU A 8 -10.12 -0.56 15.05
C LEU A 8 -9.03 0.41 15.50
N ARG A 9 -9.23 1.70 15.23
CA ARG A 9 -8.31 2.76 15.67
C ARG A 9 -8.24 2.83 17.20
N ASP A 10 -9.39 2.81 17.92
CA ASP A 10 -9.44 2.80 19.39
C ASP A 10 -8.66 1.61 19.96
N LEU A 11 -8.92 0.41 19.44
CA LEU A 11 -8.22 -0.80 19.87
C LEU A 11 -6.71 -0.71 19.66
N LEU A 12 -6.25 -0.15 18.53
CA LEU A 12 -4.83 0.03 18.28
C LEU A 12 -4.22 1.05 19.24
N VAL A 13 -4.84 2.21 19.42
CA VAL A 13 -4.34 3.28 20.29
C VAL A 13 -4.22 2.79 21.74
N ARG A 14 -5.24 2.11 22.26
CA ARG A 14 -5.21 1.47 23.58
C ARG A 14 -4.11 0.42 23.67
N GLY A 15 -3.97 -0.40 22.64
CA GLY A 15 -2.93 -1.41 22.57
C GLY A 15 -1.53 -0.81 22.59
N LEU A 16 -1.30 0.30 21.90
CA LEU A 16 -0.04 1.05 21.94
C LEU A 16 0.24 1.68 23.31
N ALA A 17 -0.82 2.00 24.05
CA ALA A 17 -0.73 2.49 25.44
C ALA A 17 -0.52 1.38 26.48
N GLY A 18 -0.38 0.10 26.07
CA GLY A 18 -0.09 -1.03 26.95
C GLY A 18 -1.27 -1.97 27.25
N ASP A 19 -2.46 -1.72 26.68
CA ASP A 19 -3.61 -2.63 26.80
C ASP A 19 -3.42 -3.84 25.86
N ALA A 20 -2.78 -4.89 26.36
CA ALA A 20 -2.49 -6.09 25.59
C ALA A 20 -3.77 -6.80 25.06
N PRO A 21 -4.87 -6.93 25.81
CA PRO A 21 -6.13 -7.43 25.29
C PRO A 21 -6.68 -6.60 24.12
N ALA A 22 -6.65 -5.27 24.18
CA ALA A 22 -7.06 -4.39 23.08
C ALA A 22 -6.19 -4.58 21.86
N TYR A 23 -4.87 -4.68 22.03
CA TYR A 23 -3.95 -4.94 20.93
C TYR A 23 -4.24 -6.27 20.24
N HIS A 24 -4.46 -7.33 21.00
CA HIS A 24 -4.79 -8.65 20.45
C HIS A 24 -6.13 -8.61 19.70
N ALA A 25 -7.15 -7.93 20.24
CA ALA A 25 -8.42 -7.75 19.56
C ALA A 25 -8.27 -6.99 18.24
N CYS A 26 -7.47 -5.94 18.24
CA CYS A 26 -7.13 -5.18 17.02
C CYS A 26 -6.53 -6.08 15.94
N LEU A 27 -5.49 -6.86 16.27
CA LEU A 27 -4.84 -7.75 15.31
C LEU A 27 -5.79 -8.83 14.78
N LYS A 28 -6.67 -9.35 15.63
CA LYS A 28 -7.70 -10.32 15.23
C LYS A 28 -8.69 -9.73 14.23
N GLU A 29 -9.21 -8.52 14.50
CA GLU A 29 -10.12 -7.83 13.58
C GLU A 29 -9.43 -7.44 12.28
N LEU A 30 -8.18 -6.95 12.34
CA LEU A 30 -7.36 -6.65 11.16
C LEU A 30 -7.10 -7.89 10.32
N SER A 31 -6.84 -9.05 10.94
CA SER A 31 -6.67 -10.33 10.22
C SER A 31 -7.89 -10.66 9.37
N ALA A 32 -9.10 -10.54 9.92
CA ALA A 32 -10.33 -10.80 9.18
C ALA A 32 -10.52 -9.80 8.02
N HIS A 33 -10.22 -8.53 8.27
CA HIS A 33 -10.30 -7.46 7.27
C HIS A 33 -9.30 -7.65 6.13
N LEU A 34 -8.04 -7.95 6.44
CA LEU A 34 -6.99 -8.24 5.47
C LEU A 34 -7.31 -9.49 4.63
N ARG A 35 -7.82 -10.53 5.27
CA ARG A 35 -8.23 -11.77 4.57
C ARG A 35 -9.29 -11.48 3.51
N ALA A 36 -10.31 -10.69 3.84
CA ALA A 36 -11.34 -10.28 2.89
C ALA A 36 -10.77 -9.41 1.76
N PHE A 37 -9.83 -8.52 2.06
CA PHE A 37 -9.15 -7.66 1.10
C PHE A 37 -8.25 -8.45 0.13
N LEU A 38 -7.48 -9.42 0.65
CA LEU A 38 -6.52 -10.20 -0.14
C LEU A 38 -7.17 -11.31 -0.96
N ARG A 39 -8.22 -11.97 -0.44
CA ARG A 39 -8.96 -13.00 -1.20
C ARG A 39 -9.51 -12.49 -2.53
N ARG A 40 -9.97 -11.25 -2.58
CA ARG A 40 -10.46 -10.63 -3.83
C ARG A 40 -9.34 -10.42 -4.85
N ARG A 41 -8.10 -10.22 -4.38
CA ARG A 41 -6.94 -9.91 -5.23
C ARG A 41 -6.10 -11.12 -5.58
N LEU A 42 -6.19 -12.16 -4.78
CA LEU A 42 -5.48 -13.43 -4.95
C LEU A 42 -6.44 -14.56 -5.30
N ALA A 43 -7.48 -14.28 -6.10
CA ALA A 43 -8.48 -15.29 -6.47
C ALA A 43 -7.84 -16.50 -7.20
N ARG A 44 -6.75 -16.28 -7.92
CA ARG A 44 -5.97 -17.34 -8.61
C ARG A 44 -4.88 -17.98 -7.73
N LEU A 45 -4.64 -17.44 -6.53
CA LEU A 45 -3.59 -17.85 -5.59
C LEU A 45 -4.14 -17.93 -4.16
N PRO A 46 -5.20 -18.72 -3.91
CA PRO A 46 -5.89 -18.75 -2.61
C PRO A 46 -4.96 -19.21 -1.46
N ASP A 47 -3.99 -20.07 -1.75
CA ASP A 47 -3.04 -20.61 -0.78
C ASP A 47 -2.08 -19.54 -0.22
N GLU A 48 -1.82 -18.48 -0.97
CA GLU A 48 -0.95 -17.37 -0.56
C GLU A 48 -1.64 -16.36 0.38
N VAL A 49 -2.97 -16.44 0.51
CA VAL A 49 -3.74 -15.43 1.25
C VAL A 49 -3.36 -15.41 2.73
N GLU A 50 -3.30 -16.56 3.39
CA GLU A 50 -3.01 -16.62 4.83
C GLU A 50 -1.58 -16.21 5.14
N ASP A 51 -0.62 -16.62 4.33
CA ASP A 51 0.79 -16.23 4.47
C ASP A 51 0.92 -14.70 4.31
N LEU A 52 0.26 -14.13 3.31
CA LEU A 52 0.30 -12.68 3.08
C LEU A 52 -0.43 -11.89 4.17
N VAL A 53 -1.50 -12.44 4.77
CA VAL A 53 -2.15 -11.86 5.95
C VAL A 53 -1.16 -11.82 7.12
N GLN A 54 -0.45 -12.93 7.39
CA GLN A 54 0.51 -13.02 8.48
C GLN A 54 1.70 -12.07 8.25
N GLU A 55 2.28 -12.05 7.05
CA GLU A 55 3.35 -11.11 6.68
C GLU A 55 2.93 -9.65 6.85
N THR A 56 1.68 -9.33 6.50
CA THR A 56 1.14 -7.97 6.65
C THR A 56 0.97 -7.60 8.12
N LEU A 57 0.40 -8.49 8.93
CA LEU A 57 0.23 -8.27 10.37
C LEU A 57 1.56 -8.11 11.09
N LEU A 58 2.57 -8.91 10.71
CA LEU A 58 3.93 -8.76 11.23
C LEU A 58 4.53 -7.41 10.86
N ALA A 59 4.35 -6.95 9.62
CA ALA A 59 4.80 -5.63 9.19
C ALA A 59 4.06 -4.50 9.93
N VAL A 60 2.76 -4.62 10.13
CA VAL A 60 1.95 -3.71 10.97
C VAL A 60 2.50 -3.65 12.39
N HIS A 61 2.79 -4.82 13.00
CA HIS A 61 3.36 -4.88 14.34
C HIS A 61 4.72 -4.18 14.42
N ASN A 62 5.62 -4.44 13.48
CA ASN A 62 6.97 -3.86 13.46
C ASN A 62 6.96 -2.36 13.18
N GLN A 63 6.01 -1.87 12.37
CA GLN A 63 5.90 -0.48 11.96
C GLN A 63 4.86 0.33 12.76
N ARG A 64 4.24 -0.25 13.78
CA ARG A 64 3.14 0.36 14.56
C ARG A 64 3.46 1.76 15.11
N HIS A 65 4.75 2.01 15.38
CA HIS A 65 5.24 3.31 15.84
C HIS A 65 5.20 4.41 14.78
N THR A 66 4.99 4.05 13.50
CA THR A 66 4.87 4.99 12.38
C THR A 66 3.41 5.34 12.07
N TYR A 67 2.45 4.70 12.73
CA TYR A 67 1.05 5.01 12.53
C TYR A 67 0.68 6.37 13.13
N ASP A 68 0.05 7.20 12.30
CA ASP A 68 -0.53 8.48 12.69
C ASP A 68 -2.02 8.29 13.00
N ALA A 69 -2.40 8.47 14.27
CA ALA A 69 -3.79 8.32 14.73
C ALA A 69 -4.77 9.33 14.09
N GLY A 70 -4.27 10.38 13.45
CA GLY A 70 -5.07 11.31 12.65
C GLY A 70 -5.49 10.77 11.29
N GLN A 71 -4.95 9.62 10.87
CA GLN A 71 -5.26 8.97 9.60
C GLN A 71 -6.09 7.70 9.80
N PRO A 72 -6.90 7.30 8.81
CA PRO A 72 -7.62 6.02 8.86
C PRO A 72 -6.65 4.83 8.99
N LEU A 73 -6.87 4.00 10.00
CA LEU A 73 -6.03 2.82 10.26
C LEU A 73 -6.07 1.84 9.09
N THR A 74 -7.26 1.60 8.53
CA THR A 74 -7.43 0.69 7.39
C THR A 74 -6.67 1.16 6.17
N ALA A 75 -6.58 2.47 5.90
CA ALA A 75 -5.80 3.01 4.80
C ALA A 75 -4.30 2.74 4.97
N TRP A 76 -3.78 2.94 6.18
CA TRP A 76 -2.37 2.64 6.50
C TRP A 76 -2.07 1.14 6.40
N VAL A 77 -2.93 0.29 6.95
CA VAL A 77 -2.79 -1.18 6.86
C VAL A 77 -2.89 -1.68 5.42
N HIS A 78 -3.81 -1.13 4.62
CA HIS A 78 -3.92 -1.48 3.19
C HIS A 78 -2.70 -1.05 2.38
N ALA A 79 -2.06 0.06 2.71
CA ALA A 79 -0.82 0.46 2.06
C ALA A 79 0.29 -0.58 2.29
N ILE A 80 0.41 -1.10 3.51
CA ILE A 80 1.35 -2.18 3.86
C ILE A 80 0.99 -3.47 3.11
N ALA A 81 -0.30 -3.84 3.11
CA ALA A 81 -0.78 -5.05 2.43
C ALA A 81 -0.54 -5.01 0.91
N ARG A 82 -0.79 -3.87 0.26
CA ARG A 82 -0.50 -3.69 -1.17
C ARG A 82 0.97 -3.83 -1.49
N TYR A 83 1.84 -3.27 -0.66
CA TYR A 83 3.28 -3.40 -0.83
C TYR A 83 3.72 -4.87 -0.77
N LYS A 84 3.21 -5.61 0.21
CA LYS A 84 3.46 -7.05 0.36
C LYS A 84 2.89 -7.88 -0.80
N LEU A 85 1.71 -7.53 -1.27
CA LEU A 85 1.07 -8.18 -2.43
C LEU A 85 1.91 -8.00 -3.70
N VAL A 86 2.35 -6.79 -4.00
CA VAL A 86 3.22 -6.51 -5.14
C VAL A 86 4.53 -7.29 -5.04
N ASP A 87 5.13 -7.36 -3.85
CA ASP A 87 6.37 -8.11 -3.63
C ASP A 87 6.17 -9.64 -3.84
N LEU A 88 5.04 -10.19 -3.40
CA LEU A 88 4.66 -11.58 -3.67
C LEU A 88 4.54 -11.85 -5.18
N LEU A 89 3.77 -11.01 -5.89
CA LEU A 89 3.54 -11.18 -7.33
C LEU A 89 4.83 -11.09 -8.12
N ARG A 90 5.75 -10.19 -7.75
CA ARG A 90 7.08 -10.10 -8.36
C ARG A 90 7.94 -11.33 -8.12
N ARG A 91 7.96 -11.84 -6.89
CA ARG A 91 8.69 -13.07 -6.57
C ARG A 91 8.20 -14.24 -7.41
N ARG A 92 6.89 -14.29 -7.68
CA ARG A 92 6.30 -15.32 -8.54
C ARG A 92 6.62 -15.11 -10.01
N ALA A 93 6.40 -13.91 -10.53
CA ALA A 93 6.76 -13.57 -11.92
C ALA A 93 8.24 -13.85 -12.22
N GLY A 94 9.13 -13.59 -11.27
CA GLY A 94 10.54 -13.94 -11.41
C GLY A 94 10.82 -15.45 -11.41
N ARG A 95 10.00 -16.27 -10.73
CA ARG A 95 10.09 -17.74 -10.77
C ARG A 95 9.46 -18.32 -12.03
N ASP A 96 8.33 -17.76 -12.44
CA ASP A 96 7.58 -18.20 -13.63
C ASP A 96 8.35 -17.84 -14.91
N ALA A 97 9.04 -16.68 -14.96
CA ALA A 97 9.95 -16.32 -16.05
C ALA A 97 11.16 -17.25 -16.20
N LEU A 98 11.48 -18.07 -15.19
CA LEU A 98 12.48 -19.14 -15.27
C LEU A 98 11.86 -20.47 -15.73
N ASN A 99 10.53 -20.60 -15.71
CA ASN A 99 9.84 -21.86 -15.99
C ASN A 99 8.95 -21.86 -17.23
N ASP A 100 8.45 -20.74 -17.71
CA ASP A 100 7.72 -20.63 -19.00
C ASP A 100 7.32 -19.16 -19.30
N PRO A 101 7.44 -18.64 -20.54
CA PRO A 101 7.00 -17.32 -20.89
C PRO A 101 5.55 -17.37 -21.38
N LEU A 102 4.56 -17.23 -20.51
CA LEU A 102 3.17 -16.94 -20.94
C LEU A 102 2.33 -16.33 -19.82
N ASP A 103 1.77 -15.20 -20.19
CA ASP A 103 0.61 -14.46 -19.72
C ASP A 103 0.89 -13.25 -18.81
N ASP A 104 1.07 -12.13 -19.53
CA ASP A 104 0.82 -10.75 -19.08
C ASP A 104 -0.69 -10.55 -18.84
N GLU A 105 -1.17 -10.86 -17.66
CA GLU A 105 -2.45 -10.35 -17.16
C GLU A 105 -2.32 -9.93 -15.69
N LEU A 106 -1.61 -8.83 -15.49
CA LEU A 106 -1.59 -8.07 -14.24
C LEU A 106 -2.79 -7.14 -14.15
N ASP A 107 -3.98 -7.68 -14.36
CA ASP A 107 -5.26 -6.96 -14.16
C ASP A 107 -5.83 -7.22 -12.77
N VAL A 108 -5.07 -6.91 -11.71
CA VAL A 108 -5.44 -7.16 -10.30
C VAL A 108 -5.91 -5.89 -9.58
N LEU A 109 -6.21 -4.81 -10.29
CA LEU A 109 -6.67 -3.55 -9.69
C LEU A 109 -8.03 -3.08 -10.22
N ALA A 110 -9.00 -3.98 -10.42
CA ALA A 110 -10.37 -3.58 -10.68
C ALA A 110 -11.07 -3.15 -9.38
N ALA A 111 -10.92 -1.88 -9.02
CA ALA A 111 -11.92 -1.18 -8.22
C ALA A 111 -13.05 -0.73 -9.16
N SER A 112 -14.28 -0.67 -8.65
CA SER A 112 -15.50 -0.29 -9.39
C SER A 112 -15.27 0.86 -10.39
N GLU A 113 -15.65 0.63 -11.65
CA GLU A 113 -15.09 1.32 -12.82
C GLU A 113 -15.41 2.81 -12.97
N THR A 114 -16.38 3.38 -12.29
CA THR A 114 -16.80 4.76 -12.52
C THR A 114 -16.20 5.77 -11.53
N GLU A 115 -16.26 5.52 -10.24
CA GLU A 115 -15.63 6.39 -9.23
C GLU A 115 -14.09 6.32 -9.26
N ALA A 116 -13.55 5.15 -9.66
CA ALA A 116 -12.10 4.98 -9.80
C ALA A 116 -11.53 5.69 -11.02
N ALA A 117 -12.31 5.87 -12.10
CA ALA A 117 -11.86 6.58 -13.30
C ALA A 117 -11.74 8.10 -13.05
N ASP A 118 -12.68 8.69 -12.33
CA ASP A 118 -12.63 10.11 -11.98
C ASP A 118 -11.53 10.38 -10.94
N ALA A 119 -11.41 9.54 -9.92
CA ALA A 119 -10.32 9.64 -8.96
C ALA A 119 -8.92 9.44 -9.60
N ARG A 120 -8.82 8.59 -10.65
CA ARG A 120 -7.57 8.43 -11.42
C ARG A 120 -7.23 9.69 -12.23
N ARG A 121 -8.23 10.33 -12.85
CA ARG A 121 -8.02 11.58 -13.61
C ARG A 121 -7.56 12.72 -12.69
N ASP A 122 -8.17 12.85 -11.52
CA ASP A 122 -7.81 13.87 -10.54
C ASP A 122 -6.40 13.60 -9.97
N LEU A 123 -6.07 12.35 -9.67
CA LEU A 123 -4.71 11.96 -9.30
C LEU A 123 -3.69 12.28 -10.40
N THR A 124 -4.01 12.01 -11.67
CA THR A 124 -3.12 12.31 -12.79
C THR A 124 -2.83 13.81 -12.88
N ARG A 125 -3.86 14.66 -12.76
CA ARG A 125 -3.70 16.13 -12.73
C ARG A 125 -2.84 16.60 -11.55
N LEU A 126 -3.03 16.00 -10.37
CA LEU A 126 -2.21 16.31 -9.20
C LEU A 126 -0.74 15.90 -9.40
N PHE A 127 -0.49 14.76 -10.04
CA PHE A 127 0.87 14.32 -10.38
C PHE A 127 1.56 15.23 -11.40
N GLU A 128 0.82 15.79 -12.36
CA GLU A 128 1.36 16.75 -13.35
C GLU A 128 1.86 18.04 -12.71
N ARG A 129 1.30 18.42 -11.56
CA ARG A 129 1.73 19.60 -10.78
C ARG A 129 3.01 19.37 -9.97
N LEU A 130 3.47 18.13 -9.84
CA LEU A 130 4.71 17.81 -9.14
C LEU A 130 5.93 17.96 -10.04
N PRO A 131 7.05 18.49 -9.52
CA PRO A 131 8.34 18.41 -10.22
C PRO A 131 8.70 16.96 -10.55
N GLU A 132 9.29 16.74 -11.70
CA GLU A 132 9.64 15.39 -12.19
C GLU A 132 10.45 14.57 -11.18
N ARG A 133 11.41 15.22 -10.49
CA ARG A 133 12.21 14.59 -9.43
C ARG A 133 11.42 14.11 -8.21
N GLN A 134 10.16 14.50 -8.08
CA GLN A 134 9.22 14.03 -7.05
C GLN A 134 8.18 13.08 -7.65
N ARG A 135 7.72 13.37 -8.87
CA ARG A 135 6.71 12.58 -9.58
C ARG A 135 7.23 11.19 -9.94
N LEU A 136 8.38 11.09 -10.64
CA LEU A 136 8.93 9.82 -11.10
C LEU A 136 9.18 8.82 -9.95
N PRO A 137 9.82 9.21 -8.82
CA PRO A 137 9.95 8.32 -7.67
C PRO A 137 8.62 7.78 -7.14
N ILE A 138 7.56 8.61 -7.09
CA ILE A 138 6.25 8.15 -6.63
C ILE A 138 5.65 7.19 -7.64
N VAL A 139 5.63 7.52 -8.92
CA VAL A 139 5.09 6.67 -9.99
C VAL A 139 5.77 5.31 -9.93
N HIS A 140 7.08 5.26 -10.05
CA HIS A 140 7.81 3.99 -10.11
C HIS A 140 7.72 3.17 -8.81
N VAL A 141 7.86 3.81 -7.64
CA VAL A 141 7.88 3.06 -6.35
C VAL A 141 6.48 2.76 -5.83
N LYS A 142 5.49 3.67 -6.00
CA LYS A 142 4.18 3.55 -5.37
C LYS A 142 3.07 3.09 -6.30
N LEU A 143 3.11 3.45 -7.58
CA LEU A 143 2.10 3.05 -8.56
C LEU A 143 2.52 1.79 -9.32
N GLU A 144 3.73 1.76 -9.88
CA GLU A 144 4.27 0.61 -10.60
C GLU A 144 4.88 -0.43 -9.64
N GLY A 145 5.03 -0.06 -8.37
CA GLY A 145 5.52 -0.94 -7.32
C GLY A 145 6.99 -1.32 -7.47
N LEU A 146 7.84 -0.61 -8.22
CA LEU A 146 9.27 -0.90 -8.34
C LEU A 146 10.00 -0.74 -7.01
N SER A 147 11.04 -1.52 -6.78
CA SER A 147 11.94 -1.29 -5.66
C SER A 147 12.66 0.05 -5.84
N VAL A 148 13.14 0.63 -4.75
CA VAL A 148 13.91 1.88 -4.79
C VAL A 148 15.16 1.76 -5.68
N ALA A 149 15.80 0.56 -5.68
CA ALA A 149 16.97 0.28 -6.52
C ALA A 149 16.63 0.22 -8.02
N GLU A 150 15.50 -0.42 -8.38
CA GLU A 150 14.99 -0.47 -9.75
C GLU A 150 14.59 0.92 -10.24
N ALA A 151 13.84 1.66 -9.44
CA ALA A 151 13.47 3.04 -9.75
C ALA A 151 14.71 3.93 -9.95
N ALA A 152 15.75 3.78 -9.11
CA ALA A 152 17.01 4.49 -9.26
C ALA A 152 17.70 4.16 -10.60
N ARG A 153 17.70 2.89 -11.00
CA ARG A 153 18.29 2.45 -12.26
C ARG A 153 17.55 3.00 -13.49
N ILE A 154 16.20 2.98 -13.45
CA ILE A 154 15.36 3.45 -14.57
C ILE A 154 15.43 4.96 -14.72
N THR A 155 15.39 5.70 -13.62
CA THR A 155 15.37 7.17 -13.63
C THR A 155 16.73 7.81 -13.70
N GLY A 156 17.81 7.04 -13.53
CA GLY A 156 19.18 7.58 -13.39
C GLY A 156 19.43 8.34 -12.09
N MET A 157 18.49 8.32 -11.16
CA MET A 157 18.60 8.99 -9.86
C MET A 157 19.32 8.09 -8.85
N SER A 158 19.98 8.67 -7.85
CA SER A 158 20.53 7.88 -6.75
C SER A 158 19.41 7.28 -5.88
N VAL A 159 19.70 6.15 -5.20
CA VAL A 159 18.79 5.50 -4.24
C VAL A 159 18.28 6.49 -3.17
N SER A 160 19.17 7.36 -2.67
CA SER A 160 18.82 8.40 -1.70
C SER A 160 17.88 9.45 -2.32
N ALA A 161 18.14 9.86 -3.59
CA ALA A 161 17.28 10.80 -4.29
C ALA A 161 15.88 10.25 -4.53
N ILE A 162 15.73 8.95 -4.85
CA ILE A 162 14.44 8.28 -4.96
C ILE A 162 13.69 8.32 -3.62
N LYS A 163 14.33 7.94 -2.51
CA LYS A 163 13.71 7.96 -1.18
C LYS A 163 13.22 9.37 -0.80
N VAL A 164 14.07 10.36 -0.99
CA VAL A 164 13.73 11.78 -0.72
C VAL A 164 12.63 12.27 -1.67
N GLY A 165 12.69 11.91 -2.95
CA GLY A 165 11.69 12.23 -3.95
C GLY A 165 10.31 11.70 -3.59
N VAL A 166 10.21 10.43 -3.20
CA VAL A 166 8.95 9.84 -2.70
C VAL A 166 8.42 10.60 -1.47
N HIS A 167 9.27 10.84 -0.48
CA HIS A 167 8.84 11.52 0.75
C HIS A 167 8.34 12.95 0.48
N ARG A 168 9.13 13.75 -0.24
CA ARG A 168 8.76 15.14 -0.56
C ARG A 168 7.55 15.22 -1.48
N GLY A 169 7.48 14.33 -2.47
CA GLY A 169 6.36 14.30 -3.41
C GLY A 169 5.05 13.90 -2.74
N LEU A 170 5.03 12.91 -1.84
CA LEU A 170 3.83 12.57 -1.07
C LEU A 170 3.39 13.73 -0.17
N LYS A 171 4.34 14.45 0.45
CA LYS A 171 4.03 15.64 1.25
C LYS A 171 3.45 16.77 0.40
N ALA A 172 3.98 16.98 -0.79
CA ALA A 172 3.46 17.99 -1.73
C ALA A 172 2.07 17.62 -2.25
N LEU A 173 1.81 16.35 -2.60
CA LEU A 173 0.47 15.87 -2.97
C LEU A 173 -0.54 16.09 -1.84
N ALA A 174 -0.18 15.77 -0.61
CA ALA A 174 -1.04 15.99 0.55
C ALA A 174 -1.35 17.48 0.80
N ALA A 175 -0.44 18.39 0.44
CA ALA A 175 -0.69 19.83 0.48
C ALA A 175 -1.67 20.26 -0.62
N LEU A 176 -1.43 19.82 -1.87
CA LEU A 176 -2.31 20.13 -3.01
C LEU A 176 -3.74 19.65 -2.79
N MET A 177 -3.94 18.45 -2.22
CA MET A 177 -5.27 17.91 -1.89
C MET A 177 -5.99 18.69 -0.78
N ARG A 178 -5.26 19.40 0.09
CA ARG A 178 -5.87 20.27 1.11
C ARG A 178 -6.31 21.61 0.55
N ASP A 179 -5.57 22.13 -0.42
CA ASP A 179 -5.86 23.42 -1.05
C ASP A 179 -7.06 23.36 -2.03
N GLU A 180 -7.44 22.15 -2.48
CA GLU A 180 -8.60 21.91 -3.36
C GLU A 180 -9.91 21.61 -2.60
N ARG A 181 -9.89 21.60 -1.26
CA ARG A 181 -11.07 21.40 -0.40
C ARG A 181 -11.60 22.72 0.13
#